data_6c469ddad027a7c9eaa9a053fb7472d0
#
_entry.id   6c469ddad027a7c9eaa9a053fb7472d0
#
_cell.length_a   1.000
_cell.length_b   1.000
_cell.length_c   1.000
_cell.angle_alpha   90.00
_cell.angle_beta   90.00
_cell.angle_gamma   90.00
#
_symmetry.space_group_name_H-M   'P 1'
#
loop_
_entity.id
_entity.type
_entity.pdbx_description
1 polymer ?
#
loop_
_entity_poly.entity_id
_entity_poly.type
_entity_poly.pdbx_seq_one_letter_code
_entity_poly.pdbx_strand_id
1 'polypeptide(L)'
;IDNFTYRRYNLRTNIETQLAKNFQLSLGVAGNVGKRETPGYASGGTDSNSTLGEQGWLSVAHQTIMMHPYLPEKYDGLYTATTQNNTSLPNSPLAAIYESGYKHTNSFDLQTNLSLQYNLPWVKGLSVKVTGAYDYKTSHNKNLNTPYSTYINKMPTSTTDWTWTKADDPRGTANGINLGEGQFSSRQMVGQGSINY
;
A
#
# COMPACT_ATOMS: atom_id res chain seq x y z
N ILE A 1 -15.96 6.20 0.48
CA ILE A 1 -15.80 4.72 0.36
C ILE A 1 -14.95 4.31 1.55
N ASP A 2 -15.56 3.69 2.55
CA ASP A 2 -14.93 3.43 3.86
C ASP A 2 -13.81 2.38 3.80
N ASN A 3 -13.73 1.60 2.71
CA ASN A 3 -12.74 0.53 2.54
C ASN A 3 -11.42 0.98 1.90
N PHE A 4 -11.25 2.28 1.64
CA PHE A 4 -9.99 2.86 1.17
C PHE A 4 -9.52 3.90 2.16
N THR A 5 -8.64 3.52 3.06
CA THR A 5 -8.10 4.45 4.05
C THR A 5 -6.57 4.49 3.98
N TYR A 6 -6.02 5.68 4.17
CA TYR A 6 -4.59 5.88 4.35
C TYR A 6 -4.35 6.90 5.43
N ARG A 7 -3.60 6.51 6.45
CA ARG A 7 -3.17 7.38 7.53
C ARG A 7 -1.66 7.32 7.66
N ARG A 8 -1.04 8.47 7.78
CA ARG A 8 0.41 8.58 7.97
C ARG A 8 0.72 9.58 9.07
N TYR A 9 1.57 9.18 9.98
CA TYR A 9 2.10 10.01 11.05
C TYR A 9 3.60 10.16 10.83
N ASN A 10 4.09 11.40 10.85
CA ASN A 10 5.50 11.70 10.68
C ASN A 10 5.99 12.46 11.91
N LEU A 11 7.16 12.07 12.38
CA LEU A 11 7.89 12.77 13.42
C LEU A 11 9.30 13.09 12.88
N ARG A 12 9.77 14.29 13.13
CA ARG A 12 11.14 14.66 12.85
C ARG A 12 11.67 15.58 13.95
N THR A 13 12.85 15.26 14.45
CA THR A 13 13.56 16.11 15.41
C THR A 13 15.03 16.17 15.03
N ASN A 14 15.62 17.35 15.22
CA ASN A 14 17.05 17.57 15.08
C ASN A 14 17.52 18.29 16.35
N ILE A 15 18.54 17.76 16.96
CA ILE A 15 19.16 18.31 18.17
C ILE A 15 20.61 18.57 17.86
N GLU A 16 21.04 19.82 18.06
CA GLU A 16 22.43 20.21 18.00
C GLU A 16 22.84 20.80 19.37
N THR A 17 23.91 20.29 19.91
CA THR A 17 24.36 20.73 21.21
C THR A 17 25.89 20.72 21.27
N GLN A 18 26.43 21.65 22.02
CA GLN A 18 27.86 21.72 22.34
C GLN A 18 28.07 20.99 23.68
N LEU A 19 28.61 19.77 23.64
CA LEU A 19 28.86 18.95 24.82
C LEU A 19 30.03 19.50 25.66
N ALA A 20 30.99 20.10 24.99
CA ALA A 20 32.15 20.74 25.61
C ALA A 20 32.70 21.84 24.66
N LYS A 21 33.63 22.64 25.13
CA LYS A 21 34.16 23.82 24.40
C LYS A 21 34.59 23.52 22.95
N ASN A 22 35.02 22.28 22.67
CA ASN A 22 35.49 21.86 21.34
C ASN A 22 34.70 20.65 20.77
N PHE A 23 33.64 20.17 21.45
CA PHE A 23 32.81 19.04 21.05
C PHE A 23 31.40 19.49 20.67
N GLN A 24 31.01 19.19 19.45
CA GLN A 24 29.67 19.42 18.95
C GLN A 24 29.01 18.08 18.61
N LEU A 25 27.80 17.86 19.11
CA LEU A 25 26.96 16.73 18.83
C LEU A 25 25.76 17.17 18.00
N SER A 26 25.49 16.47 16.93
CA SER A 26 24.24 16.62 16.16
C SER A 26 23.54 15.27 16.08
N LEU A 27 22.28 15.22 16.48
CA LEU A 27 21.40 14.05 16.42
C LEU A 27 20.17 14.40 15.60
N GLY A 28 19.94 13.70 14.50
CA GLY A 28 18.71 13.76 13.72
C GLY A 28 17.94 12.47 13.85
N VAL A 29 16.67 12.55 14.15
CA VAL A 29 15.76 11.41 14.17
C VAL A 29 14.53 11.76 13.36
N ALA A 30 14.21 10.95 12.34
CA ALA A 30 13.01 11.05 11.55
C ALA A 30 12.32 9.69 11.52
N GLY A 31 11.01 9.68 11.69
CA GLY A 31 10.24 8.46 11.64
C GLY A 31 8.87 8.69 11.02
N ASN A 32 8.33 7.67 10.38
CA ASN A 32 6.96 7.67 9.95
C ASN A 32 6.29 6.32 10.21
N VAL A 33 5.00 6.39 10.51
CA VAL A 33 4.11 5.24 10.64
C VAL A 33 2.99 5.42 9.62
N GLY A 34 2.86 4.47 8.71
CA GLY A 34 1.82 4.43 7.70
C GLY A 34 0.86 3.27 7.95
N LYS A 35 -0.44 3.53 7.83
CA LYS A 35 -1.48 2.50 7.84
C LYS A 35 -2.34 2.68 6.59
N ARG A 36 -2.41 1.62 5.76
CA ARG A 36 -3.23 1.57 4.55
C ARG A 36 -4.20 0.41 4.64
N GLU A 37 -5.43 0.67 4.30
CA GLU A 37 -6.49 -0.33 4.18
C GLU A 37 -7.10 -0.22 2.78
N THR A 38 -7.22 -1.34 2.09
CA THR A 38 -7.83 -1.43 0.76
C THR A 38 -8.67 -2.71 0.67
N PRO A 39 -9.64 -2.78 -0.26
CA PRO A 39 -10.35 -4.02 -0.56
C PRO A 39 -9.38 -5.13 -1.00
N GLY A 40 -9.78 -6.38 -0.80
CA GLY A 40 -8.99 -7.55 -1.19
C GLY A 40 -8.72 -7.63 -2.68
N TYR A 41 -9.67 -7.19 -3.50
CA TYR A 41 -9.54 -7.12 -4.96
C TYR A 41 -8.36 -6.28 -5.45
N ALA A 42 -7.94 -5.29 -4.64
CA ALA A 42 -6.78 -4.47 -4.93
C ALA A 42 -5.45 -5.25 -4.98
N SER A 43 -5.43 -6.53 -4.61
CA SER A 43 -4.24 -7.38 -4.63
C SER A 43 -4.14 -8.32 -5.84
N GLY A 44 -5.12 -8.33 -6.73
CA GLY A 44 -5.26 -9.30 -7.84
C GLY A 44 -4.50 -8.98 -9.13
N GLY A 45 -3.48 -8.15 -9.11
CA GLY A 45 -2.58 -8.01 -10.25
C GLY A 45 -1.60 -9.19 -10.31
N THR A 46 -1.55 -9.89 -11.44
CA THR A 46 -0.60 -10.99 -11.71
C THR A 46 0.85 -10.52 -11.81
N ASP A 47 1.09 -9.22 -11.73
CA ASP A 47 2.41 -8.65 -11.75
C ASP A 47 2.98 -8.59 -10.34
N SER A 48 3.80 -9.57 -10.03
CA SER A 48 4.58 -9.66 -8.78
C SER A 48 5.47 -8.43 -8.50
N ASN A 49 5.52 -7.48 -9.41
CA ASN A 49 6.31 -6.26 -9.33
C ASN A 49 5.48 -4.99 -9.10
N SER A 50 4.14 -5.08 -9.03
CA SER A 50 3.33 -3.93 -8.68
C SER A 50 3.37 -3.69 -7.18
N THR A 51 4.25 -2.88 -6.76
CA THR A 51 4.41 -2.27 -5.42
C THR A 51 3.13 -1.58 -4.90
N LEU A 52 1.95 -1.77 -5.53
CA LEU A 52 0.98 -0.71 -5.45
C LEU A 52 -0.45 -1.23 -5.31
N GLY A 53 -0.98 -0.96 -4.17
CA GLY A 53 -2.41 -0.75 -4.03
C GLY A 53 -3.02 0.24 -5.06
N GLU A 54 -2.24 0.83 -5.93
CA GLU A 54 -2.65 1.67 -7.05
C GLU A 54 -3.30 0.89 -8.18
N GLN A 55 -2.83 -0.31 -8.50
CA GLN A 55 -3.44 -1.13 -9.56
C GLN A 55 -4.83 -1.64 -9.19
N GLY A 56 -5.05 -1.97 -7.91
CA GLY A 56 -6.39 -2.33 -7.47
C GLY A 56 -7.37 -1.17 -7.54
N TRP A 57 -6.93 0.04 -7.22
CA TRP A 57 -7.68 1.28 -7.38
C TRP A 57 -8.01 1.52 -8.87
N LEU A 58 -7.00 1.45 -9.73
CA LEU A 58 -7.17 1.61 -11.18
C LEU A 58 -8.11 0.55 -11.76
N SER A 59 -8.02 -0.69 -11.28
CA SER A 59 -8.92 -1.76 -11.71
C SER A 59 -10.38 -1.48 -11.32
N VAL A 60 -10.62 -1.00 -10.10
CA VAL A 60 -11.97 -0.60 -9.66
C VAL A 60 -12.48 0.60 -10.45
N ALA A 61 -11.63 1.62 -10.68
CA ALA A 61 -11.98 2.78 -11.48
C ALA A 61 -12.30 2.37 -12.93
N HIS A 62 -11.48 1.50 -13.53
CA HIS A 62 -11.74 0.97 -14.87
C HIS A 62 -13.08 0.20 -14.94
N GLN A 63 -13.36 -0.66 -13.96
CA GLN A 63 -14.63 -1.37 -13.89
C GLN A 63 -15.81 -0.41 -13.76
N THR A 64 -15.65 0.68 -13.00
CA THR A 64 -16.71 1.69 -12.84
C THR A 64 -17.02 2.40 -14.15
N ILE A 65 -16.00 2.72 -14.95
CA ILE A 65 -16.18 3.34 -16.27
C ILE A 65 -16.85 2.38 -17.26
N MET A 66 -16.54 1.09 -17.16
CA MET A 66 -17.06 0.04 -18.05
C MET A 66 -18.44 -0.46 -17.64
N MET A 67 -18.93 -0.08 -16.46
CA MET A 67 -20.23 -0.53 -15.98
C MET A 67 -21.36 0.19 -16.70
N HIS A 68 -22.39 -0.56 -17.10
CA HIS A 68 -23.55 0.01 -17.75
C HIS A 68 -24.40 0.82 -16.76
N PRO A 69 -24.73 2.09 -17.06
CA PRO A 69 -25.41 2.99 -16.12
C PRO A 69 -26.86 2.61 -15.80
N TYR A 70 -27.46 1.74 -16.58
CA TYR A 70 -28.86 1.27 -16.38
C TYR A 70 -28.96 0.05 -15.46
N LEU A 71 -27.85 -0.54 -15.03
CA LEU A 71 -27.88 -1.69 -14.12
C LEU A 71 -28.24 -1.25 -12.70
N PRO A 72 -29.17 -1.94 -12.04
CA PRO A 72 -29.42 -1.73 -10.63
C PRO A 72 -28.19 -2.14 -9.82
N GLU A 73 -28.00 -1.56 -8.66
CA GLU A 73 -26.89 -1.90 -7.75
C GLU A 73 -26.90 -3.38 -7.38
N LYS A 74 -28.08 -3.90 -7.05
CA LYS A 74 -28.28 -5.30 -6.66
C LYS A 74 -29.47 -5.91 -7.35
N TYR A 75 -29.37 -7.21 -7.60
CA TYR A 75 -30.45 -8.07 -8.04
C TYR A 75 -30.44 -9.33 -7.20
N ASP A 76 -31.59 -9.71 -6.64
CA ASP A 76 -31.76 -10.87 -5.76
C ASP A 76 -30.67 -10.95 -4.64
N GLY A 77 -30.38 -9.81 -4.03
CA GLY A 77 -29.45 -9.68 -2.90
C GLY A 77 -27.95 -9.62 -3.27
N LEU A 78 -27.57 -9.92 -4.50
CA LEU A 78 -26.19 -9.85 -4.97
C LEU A 78 -25.95 -8.60 -5.83
N TYR A 79 -24.72 -8.13 -5.86
CA TYR A 79 -24.31 -7.03 -6.74
C TYR A 79 -24.43 -7.43 -8.21
N THR A 80 -24.78 -6.45 -9.03
CA THR A 80 -24.84 -6.65 -10.49
C THR A 80 -23.46 -6.43 -11.12
N ALA A 81 -23.25 -7.06 -12.27
CA ALA A 81 -22.03 -7.00 -13.02
C ALA A 81 -22.28 -6.89 -14.52
N THR A 82 -21.30 -6.35 -15.24
CA THR A 82 -21.24 -6.40 -16.70
C THR A 82 -20.19 -7.40 -17.14
N THR A 83 -20.38 -8.04 -18.29
CA THR A 83 -19.32 -8.79 -18.97
C THR A 83 -18.62 -7.89 -19.97
N GLN A 84 -17.29 -7.88 -19.97
CA GLN A 84 -16.55 -7.29 -21.08
C GLN A 84 -16.63 -8.19 -22.30
N ASN A 85 -16.61 -7.59 -23.48
CA ASN A 85 -16.56 -8.32 -24.75
C ASN A 85 -15.44 -9.37 -24.70
N ASN A 86 -15.81 -10.63 -24.91
CA ASN A 86 -14.94 -11.81 -24.96
C ASN A 86 -14.27 -12.27 -23.66
N THR A 87 -14.49 -11.65 -22.52
CA THR A 87 -14.06 -12.22 -21.24
C THR A 87 -15.29 -12.64 -20.44
N SER A 88 -15.33 -13.88 -19.99
CA SER A 88 -16.39 -14.39 -19.12
C SER A 88 -16.33 -13.82 -17.70
N LEU A 89 -15.48 -12.80 -17.47
CA LEU A 89 -15.25 -12.22 -16.16
C LEU A 89 -16.26 -11.12 -15.88
N PRO A 90 -17.04 -11.27 -14.82
CA PRO A 90 -17.95 -10.22 -14.40
C PRO A 90 -17.19 -9.03 -13.83
N ASN A 91 -17.56 -7.84 -14.27
CA ASN A 91 -17.02 -6.58 -13.73
C ASN A 91 -18.08 -5.94 -12.84
N SER A 92 -17.85 -5.96 -11.55
CA SER A 92 -18.70 -5.33 -10.55
C SER A 92 -17.84 -4.52 -9.57
N PRO A 93 -17.73 -3.20 -9.74
CA PRO A 93 -16.91 -2.36 -8.87
C PRO A 93 -17.38 -2.41 -7.42
N LEU A 94 -18.68 -2.48 -7.18
CA LEU A 94 -19.25 -2.53 -5.84
C LEU A 94 -18.95 -3.88 -5.16
N ALA A 95 -19.15 -5.00 -5.85
CA ALA A 95 -18.78 -6.30 -5.32
C ALA A 95 -17.26 -6.38 -5.03
N ALA A 96 -16.43 -5.83 -5.92
CA ALA A 96 -15.00 -5.77 -5.71
C ALA A 96 -14.60 -4.95 -4.47
N ILE A 97 -15.34 -3.90 -4.14
CA ILE A 97 -15.05 -3.06 -2.96
C ILE A 97 -15.54 -3.70 -1.66
N TYR A 98 -16.73 -4.28 -1.67
CA TYR A 98 -17.41 -4.68 -0.44
C TYR A 98 -17.32 -6.18 -0.12
N GLU A 99 -17.19 -7.04 -1.14
CA GLU A 99 -17.26 -8.49 -0.96
C GLU A 99 -15.90 -9.21 -1.15
N SER A 100 -14.89 -8.53 -1.70
CA SER A 100 -13.62 -9.18 -2.06
C SER A 100 -12.66 -9.40 -0.88
N GLY A 101 -13.03 -8.98 0.33
CA GLY A 101 -12.17 -9.04 1.50
C GLY A 101 -11.39 -7.75 1.75
N TYR A 102 -10.17 -7.86 2.29
CA TYR A 102 -9.36 -6.69 2.66
C TYR A 102 -7.86 -6.91 2.48
N LYS A 103 -7.15 -5.80 2.34
CA LYS A 103 -5.69 -5.73 2.44
C LYS A 103 -5.29 -4.63 3.41
N HIS A 104 -4.61 -5.01 4.48
CA HIS A 104 -4.03 -4.11 5.46
C HIS A 104 -2.52 -4.05 5.27
N THR A 105 -1.97 -2.85 5.20
CA THR A 105 -0.52 -2.63 5.14
C THR A 105 -0.13 -1.64 6.22
N ASN A 106 0.71 -2.08 7.14
CA ASN A 106 1.31 -1.25 8.16
C ASN A 106 2.78 -1.07 7.83
N SER A 107 3.25 0.17 7.75
CA SER A 107 4.64 0.50 7.49
C SER A 107 5.22 1.34 8.61
N PHE A 108 6.49 1.10 8.92
CA PHE A 108 7.27 1.91 9.85
C PHE A 108 8.64 2.16 9.25
N ASP A 109 9.02 3.43 9.17
CA ASP A 109 10.35 3.84 8.74
C ASP A 109 10.97 4.69 9.85
N LEU A 110 12.20 4.38 10.22
CA LEU A 110 13.03 5.13 11.15
C LEU A 110 14.35 5.48 10.47
N GLN A 111 14.71 6.74 10.51
CA GLN A 111 15.97 7.26 10.02
C GLN A 111 16.65 8.01 11.17
N THR A 112 17.87 7.62 11.49
CA THR A 112 18.63 8.25 12.57
C THR A 112 20.00 8.59 12.05
N ASN A 113 20.45 9.80 12.29
CA ASN A 113 21.81 10.22 12.05
C ASN A 113 22.41 10.86 13.31
N LEU A 114 23.62 10.47 13.60
CA LEU A 114 24.41 10.98 14.72
C LEU A 114 25.72 11.48 14.16
N SER A 115 26.09 12.72 14.45
CA SER A 115 27.43 13.21 14.14
C SER A 115 28.08 13.85 15.35
N LEU A 116 29.37 13.57 15.51
CA LEU A 116 30.22 14.13 16.54
C LEU A 116 31.37 14.83 15.85
N GLN A 117 31.54 16.11 16.14
CA GLN A 117 32.65 16.93 15.65
C GLN A 117 33.52 17.37 16.81
N TYR A 118 34.82 17.20 16.64
CA TYR A 118 35.83 17.68 17.58
C TYR A 118 36.77 18.65 16.89
N ASN A 119 36.81 19.88 17.40
CA ASN A 119 37.76 20.92 16.96
C ASN A 119 39.02 20.82 17.78
N LEU A 120 40.17 20.60 17.14
CA LEU A 120 41.44 20.42 17.83
C LEU A 120 41.93 21.75 18.36
N PRO A 121 42.12 21.91 19.69
CA PRO A 121 42.50 23.20 20.25
C PRO A 121 43.96 23.60 19.96
N TRP A 122 44.81 22.61 19.69
CA TRP A 122 46.23 22.84 19.42
C TRP A 122 46.58 23.04 17.94
N VAL A 123 45.66 22.82 17.00
CA VAL A 123 45.82 23.13 15.58
C VAL A 123 44.62 23.96 15.11
N LYS A 124 44.84 25.25 14.97
CA LYS A 124 43.77 26.18 14.53
C LYS A 124 43.28 25.80 13.15
N GLY A 125 41.94 25.59 13.01
CA GLY A 125 41.28 25.21 11.76
C GLY A 125 41.10 23.70 11.56
N LEU A 126 41.80 22.87 12.33
CA LEU A 126 41.65 21.40 12.19
C LEU A 126 40.48 20.86 13.01
N SER A 127 39.57 20.13 12.34
CA SER A 127 38.47 19.44 12.97
C SER A 127 38.32 18.01 12.44
N VAL A 128 37.89 17.12 13.33
CA VAL A 128 37.57 15.73 13.01
C VAL A 128 36.07 15.55 13.23
N LYS A 129 35.40 14.98 12.25
CA LYS A 129 33.97 14.68 12.32
C LYS A 129 33.73 13.20 12.04
N VAL A 130 32.95 12.55 12.90
CA VAL A 130 32.46 11.18 12.73
C VAL A 130 30.96 11.24 12.63
N THR A 131 30.41 10.58 11.62
CA THR A 131 28.95 10.52 11.38
C THR A 131 28.56 9.06 11.27
N GLY A 132 27.50 8.68 11.99
CA GLY A 132 26.82 7.39 11.87
C GLY A 132 25.38 7.59 11.46
N ALA A 133 24.88 6.79 10.55
CA ALA A 133 23.48 6.77 10.18
C ALA A 133 22.93 5.36 10.34
N TYR A 134 21.68 5.29 10.79
CA TYR A 134 20.93 4.03 10.94
C TYR A 134 19.52 4.22 10.38
N ASP A 135 19.21 3.43 9.35
CA ASP A 135 17.90 3.39 8.74
C ASP A 135 17.26 2.03 8.98
N TYR A 136 16.04 2.05 9.43
CA TYR A 136 15.21 0.85 9.63
C TYR A 136 13.86 1.02 8.96
N LYS A 137 13.50 0.07 8.10
CA LYS A 137 12.19 0.01 7.45
C LYS A 137 11.56 -1.33 7.72
N THR A 138 10.29 -1.32 8.04
CA THR A 138 9.49 -2.54 8.12
C THR A 138 8.10 -2.30 7.53
N SER A 139 7.58 -3.33 6.90
CA SER A 139 6.23 -3.35 6.35
C SER A 139 5.59 -4.70 6.65
N HIS A 140 4.41 -4.65 7.18
CA HIS A 140 3.58 -5.82 7.49
C HIS A 140 2.30 -5.75 6.65
N ASN A 141 2.07 -6.80 5.85
CA ASN A 141 0.91 -6.91 4.97
C ASN A 141 0.05 -8.09 5.42
N LYS A 142 -1.26 -7.86 5.49
CA LYS A 142 -2.26 -8.91 5.73
C LYS A 142 -3.36 -8.80 4.68
N ASN A 143 -3.55 -9.87 3.90
CA ASN A 143 -4.53 -9.94 2.83
C ASN A 143 -5.56 -11.01 3.15
N LEU A 144 -6.82 -10.66 3.08
CA LEU A 144 -7.92 -11.63 3.01
C LEU A 144 -8.59 -11.46 1.64
N ASN A 145 -8.57 -12.50 0.84
CA ASN A 145 -9.31 -12.56 -0.41
C ASN A 145 -10.53 -13.47 -0.22
N THR A 146 -11.70 -12.91 -0.46
CA THR A 146 -12.97 -13.61 -0.35
C THR A 146 -13.59 -13.73 -1.74
N PRO A 147 -13.95 -14.95 -2.20
CA PRO A 147 -14.71 -15.10 -3.43
C PRO A 147 -16.12 -14.54 -3.25
N TYR A 148 -16.66 -13.96 -4.31
CA TYR A 148 -18.00 -13.40 -4.31
C TYR A 148 -18.75 -13.78 -5.61
N SER A 149 -20.07 -13.77 -5.54
CA SER A 149 -20.93 -14.00 -6.70
C SER A 149 -21.64 -12.72 -7.09
N THR A 150 -21.93 -12.57 -8.37
CA THR A 150 -22.64 -11.44 -8.94
C THR A 150 -23.74 -11.91 -9.89
N TYR A 151 -24.69 -11.02 -10.18
CA TYR A 151 -25.62 -11.24 -11.29
C TYR A 151 -25.18 -10.46 -12.52
N ILE A 152 -25.12 -11.17 -13.64
CA ILE A 152 -24.83 -10.59 -14.95
C ILE A 152 -26.14 -10.45 -15.71
N ASN A 153 -26.35 -9.28 -16.26
CA ASN A 153 -27.43 -9.05 -17.19
C ASN A 153 -26.92 -9.30 -18.62
N LYS A 154 -27.52 -10.24 -19.30
CA LYS A 154 -27.29 -10.49 -20.73
C LYS A 154 -28.43 -9.91 -21.53
N MET A 155 -28.11 -8.95 -22.40
CA MET A 155 -29.03 -8.42 -23.37
C MET A 155 -29.35 -9.53 -24.40
N PRO A 156 -30.60 -9.94 -24.55
CA PRO A 156 -30.96 -10.94 -25.56
C PRO A 156 -30.77 -10.37 -26.96
N THR A 157 -30.29 -11.19 -27.86
CA THR A 157 -30.04 -10.78 -29.27
C THR A 157 -31.35 -10.64 -30.09
N SER A 158 -32.48 -11.09 -29.58
CA SER A 158 -33.72 -11.15 -30.36
C SER A 158 -35.01 -10.91 -29.57
N THR A 159 -34.98 -10.70 -28.27
CA THR A 159 -36.15 -10.45 -27.43
C THR A 159 -35.90 -9.26 -26.50
N THR A 160 -36.96 -8.59 -26.09
CA THR A 160 -36.93 -7.46 -25.16
C THR A 160 -36.69 -7.86 -23.70
N ASP A 161 -36.62 -9.15 -23.42
CA ASP A 161 -36.54 -9.64 -22.04
C ASP A 161 -35.08 -9.77 -21.57
N TRP A 162 -34.77 -9.04 -20.53
CA TRP A 162 -33.49 -9.13 -19.84
C TRP A 162 -33.39 -10.41 -19.03
N THR A 163 -32.33 -11.17 -19.25
CA THR A 163 -32.07 -12.37 -18.46
C THR A 163 -30.94 -12.14 -17.47
N TRP A 164 -31.19 -12.51 -16.24
CA TRP A 164 -30.20 -12.46 -15.17
C TRP A 164 -29.55 -13.83 -14.99
N THR A 165 -28.25 -13.87 -15.00
CA THR A 165 -27.48 -15.09 -14.77
C THR A 165 -26.53 -14.88 -13.61
N LYS A 166 -26.60 -15.76 -12.62
CA LYS A 166 -25.63 -15.74 -11.52
C LYS A 166 -24.27 -16.19 -12.05
N ALA A 167 -23.25 -15.42 -11.72
CA ALA A 167 -21.87 -15.71 -12.05
C ALA A 167 -21.01 -15.64 -10.81
N ASP A 168 -20.19 -16.64 -10.60
CA ASP A 168 -19.16 -16.62 -9.58
C ASP A 168 -17.93 -15.89 -10.10
N ASP A 169 -17.28 -15.12 -9.26
CA ASP A 169 -16.06 -14.43 -9.63
C ASP A 169 -14.91 -15.44 -9.83
N PRO A 170 -14.44 -15.63 -11.07
CA PRO A 170 -13.40 -16.61 -11.36
C PRO A 170 -12.03 -16.23 -10.80
N ARG A 171 -11.85 -14.98 -10.34
CA ARG A 171 -10.56 -14.51 -9.83
C ARG A 171 -10.28 -14.92 -8.39
N GLY A 172 -11.29 -15.32 -7.64
CA GLY A 172 -11.14 -15.72 -6.25
C GLY A 172 -11.54 -17.18 -5.96
N THR A 173 -12.24 -17.82 -6.89
CA THR A 173 -13.00 -19.02 -6.59
C THR A 173 -12.24 -20.32 -6.71
N ALA A 174 -11.16 -20.39 -7.45
CA ALA A 174 -10.43 -21.65 -7.62
C ALA A 174 -9.92 -22.24 -6.29
N ASN A 175 -9.70 -21.41 -5.27
CA ASN A 175 -9.11 -21.81 -4.00
C ASN A 175 -9.91 -21.40 -2.75
N GLY A 176 -11.12 -20.87 -2.90
CA GLY A 176 -11.94 -20.41 -1.76
C GLY A 176 -11.37 -19.14 -1.10
N ILE A 177 -11.61 -19.02 0.21
CA ILE A 177 -11.07 -17.91 1.02
C ILE A 177 -9.57 -18.08 1.17
N ASN A 178 -8.82 -17.04 0.84
CA ASN A 178 -7.35 -17.03 0.98
C ASN A 178 -6.92 -15.92 1.95
N LEU A 179 -6.21 -16.31 3.01
CA LEU A 179 -5.57 -15.41 3.96
C LEU A 179 -4.06 -15.49 3.77
N GLY A 180 -3.46 -14.37 3.40
CA GLY A 180 -2.01 -14.22 3.30
C GLY A 180 -1.48 -13.19 4.29
N GLU A 181 -0.30 -13.44 4.85
CA GLU A 181 0.40 -12.52 5.71
C GLU A 181 1.87 -12.48 5.32
N GLY A 182 2.44 -11.31 5.26
CA GLY A 182 3.83 -11.12 4.91
C GLY A 182 4.46 -9.97 5.68
N GLN A 183 5.73 -10.14 6.04
CA GLN A 183 6.52 -9.10 6.68
C GLN A 183 7.81 -8.90 5.91
N PHE A 184 8.13 -7.65 5.67
CA PHE A 184 9.41 -7.21 5.12
C PHE A 184 10.11 -6.30 6.11
N SER A 185 11.41 -6.49 6.31
CA SER A 185 12.24 -5.57 7.08
C SER A 185 13.58 -5.35 6.40
N SER A 186 14.08 -4.12 6.46
CA SER A 186 15.39 -3.73 5.94
C SER A 186 16.10 -2.84 6.94
N ARG A 187 17.41 -3.04 7.06
CA ARG A 187 18.29 -2.23 7.92
C ARG A 187 19.49 -1.80 7.11
N GLN A 188 19.85 -0.54 7.27
CA GLN A 188 21.03 0.03 6.66
C GLN A 188 21.82 0.81 7.71
N MET A 189 23.14 0.62 7.74
CA MET A 189 24.06 1.34 8.60
C MET A 189 25.14 1.96 7.75
N VAL A 190 25.46 3.21 8.03
CA VAL A 190 26.54 3.94 7.36
C VAL A 190 27.38 4.62 8.42
N GLY A 191 28.71 4.48 8.28
CA GLY A 191 29.70 5.19 9.10
C GLY A 191 30.64 5.98 8.20
N GLN A 192 30.90 7.23 8.56
CA GLN A 192 31.80 8.12 7.83
C GLN A 192 32.66 8.90 8.79
N GLY A 193 33.95 9.00 8.48
CA GLY A 193 34.91 9.91 9.15
C GLY A 193 35.41 10.96 8.18
N SER A 194 35.56 12.20 8.63
CA SER A 194 36.17 13.28 7.85
C SER A 194 37.09 14.12 8.71
N ILE A 195 38.15 14.63 8.09
CA ILE A 195 39.09 15.56 8.69
C ILE A 195 39.03 16.82 7.83
N ASN A 196 38.80 17.96 8.46
CA ASN A 196 38.69 19.26 7.80
C ASN A 196 39.75 20.21 8.39
N TYR A 197 40.42 20.91 7.51
CA TYR A 197 41.44 21.92 7.87
C TYR A 197 41.11 23.24 7.22
#